data_2d62d60b7c369674368dd3faf240e135
#
_entry.id   2d62d60b7c369674368dd3faf240e135
#
_cell.length_a   1.000
_cell.length_b   1.000
_cell.length_c   1.000
_cell.angle_alpha   90.00
_cell.angle_beta   90.00
_cell.angle_gamma   90.00
#
_symmetry.space_group_name_H-M   'P 1'
#
loop_
_entity.id
_entity.type
_entity.pdbx_description
1 polymer ?
#
loop_
_entity_poly.entity_id
_entity_poly.type
_entity_poly.pdbx_seq_one_letter_code
_entity_poly.pdbx_strand_id
1 'polypeptide(L)'
;MLPEVMQAMEEANKHYVRMDELMEGVGKRLAELTGAEWGIVTSGAAAAMFAGTCACVAGADPEKMARLPDTTGMKSKVLVPKGHRHIYDRAIWMAGVTMNEVESLQAMEAAIDDSTALISVLGEILDQSEISLEDMIRLGKKHGIPVMVDAAAERPDVPDRYVKAGADLVAYSGGKCLRGPQGAGILLGRKDLVKAAFLNVSPHHAVGRPMKVGKEGIMGTLAAMEMWVHGRNHKAEWREWERKLTSINNKINSIPSVISKMNNPELRSNVAPSLSISWDQKIVKITPREASEQLYDGEPAIEMPFEDAGLTIMSYMLESGDELWVGRRLDEVLSQAVKEKVRQHGEGDR
;
A
#
# COMPACT_ATOMS: atom_id res chain seq x y z
N MET A 1 5.94 11.94 -6.05
CA MET A 1 6.64 12.25 -4.76
C MET A 1 6.46 13.71 -4.43
N LEU A 2 6.56 14.06 -3.12
CA LEU A 2 6.58 15.47 -2.69
C LEU A 2 7.93 16.13 -3.01
N PRO A 3 7.97 17.45 -3.27
CA PRO A 3 9.24 18.17 -3.51
C PRO A 3 10.24 18.01 -2.36
N GLU A 4 9.77 18.06 -1.11
CA GLU A 4 10.58 17.90 0.10
C GLU A 4 11.21 16.51 0.19
N VAL A 5 10.50 15.50 -0.29
CA VAL A 5 11.01 14.12 -0.39
C VAL A 5 12.15 14.05 -1.41
N MET A 6 11.97 14.64 -2.60
CA MET A 6 13.01 14.68 -3.63
C MET A 6 14.25 15.43 -3.14
N GLN A 7 14.07 16.56 -2.44
CA GLN A 7 15.18 17.32 -1.86
C GLN A 7 15.94 16.50 -0.79
N ALA A 8 15.24 15.78 0.08
CA ALA A 8 15.87 14.91 1.08
C ALA A 8 16.67 13.77 0.45
N MET A 9 16.16 13.19 -0.65
CA MET A 9 16.87 12.17 -1.42
C MET A 9 18.12 12.72 -2.10
N GLU A 10 18.03 13.90 -2.73
CA GLU A 10 19.17 14.58 -3.34
C GLU A 10 20.25 14.89 -2.31
N GLU A 11 19.87 15.43 -1.15
CA GLU A 11 20.82 15.75 -0.08
C GLU A 11 21.51 14.49 0.45
N ALA A 12 20.75 13.40 0.67
CA ALA A 12 21.31 12.13 1.13
C ALA A 12 22.37 11.58 0.15
N ASN A 13 22.22 11.82 -1.16
CA ASN A 13 23.20 11.37 -2.16
C ASN A 13 24.56 12.04 -2.04
N LYS A 14 24.64 13.24 -1.50
CA LYS A 14 25.90 13.99 -1.35
C LYS A 14 26.81 13.43 -0.25
N HIS A 15 26.34 12.51 0.59
CA HIS A 15 27.05 12.05 1.78
C HIS A 15 27.23 10.53 1.80
N TYR A 16 28.39 10.07 2.28
CA TYR A 16 28.58 8.68 2.70
C TYR A 16 28.18 8.54 4.16
N VAL A 17 27.49 7.46 4.47
CA VAL A 17 26.95 7.19 5.83
C VAL A 17 27.18 5.73 6.23
N ARG A 18 27.26 5.49 7.53
CA ARG A 18 27.12 4.14 8.08
C ARG A 18 25.66 3.81 8.16
N MET A 19 25.24 2.76 7.44
CA MET A 19 23.82 2.42 7.31
C MET A 19 23.15 2.07 8.65
N ASP A 20 23.89 1.45 9.57
CA ASP A 20 23.39 1.14 10.92
C ASP A 20 23.12 2.41 11.73
N GLU A 21 24.03 3.40 11.69
CA GLU A 21 23.85 4.70 12.36
C GLU A 21 22.69 5.47 11.76
N LEU A 22 22.58 5.48 10.42
CA LEU A 22 21.47 6.13 9.73
C LEU A 22 20.14 5.51 10.17
N MET A 23 20.03 4.18 10.13
CA MET A 23 18.78 3.49 10.47
C MET A 23 18.45 3.64 11.97
N GLU A 24 19.45 3.70 12.85
CA GLU A 24 19.24 3.99 14.28
C GLU A 24 18.63 5.39 14.48
N GLY A 25 19.17 6.42 13.81
CA GLY A 25 18.63 7.78 13.85
C GLY A 25 17.22 7.87 13.26
N VAL A 26 17.02 7.27 12.11
CA VAL A 26 15.70 7.23 11.43
C VAL A 26 14.68 6.44 12.25
N GLY A 27 15.07 5.31 12.82
CA GLY A 27 14.19 4.48 13.64
C GLY A 27 13.69 5.20 14.87
N LYS A 28 14.56 5.95 15.56
CA LYS A 28 14.18 6.81 16.66
C LYS A 28 13.19 7.90 16.22
N ARG A 29 13.47 8.54 15.07
CA ARG A 29 12.61 9.62 14.58
C ARG A 29 11.24 9.10 14.12
N LEU A 30 11.17 7.95 13.49
CA LEU A 30 9.89 7.29 13.15
C LEU A 30 9.08 6.97 14.41
N ALA A 31 9.73 6.49 15.46
CA ALA A 31 9.08 6.25 16.77
C ALA A 31 8.46 7.53 17.34
N GLU A 32 9.21 8.65 17.35
CA GLU A 32 8.73 9.95 17.80
C GLU A 32 7.52 10.44 16.99
N LEU A 33 7.55 10.27 15.66
CA LEU A 33 6.48 10.72 14.77
C LEU A 33 5.21 9.88 14.90
N THR A 34 5.33 8.58 15.14
CA THR A 34 4.20 7.63 15.06
C THR A 34 3.70 7.15 16.42
N GLY A 35 4.46 7.36 17.49
CA GLY A 35 4.17 6.79 18.79
C GLY A 35 4.49 5.29 18.93
N ALA A 36 5.15 4.68 17.92
CA ALA A 36 5.70 3.34 18.03
C ALA A 36 6.92 3.29 18.95
N GLU A 37 7.32 2.10 19.42
CA GLU A 37 8.58 1.97 20.16
C GLU A 37 9.79 2.14 19.26
N TRP A 38 9.68 1.70 17.97
CA TRP A 38 10.73 1.79 16.98
C TRP A 38 10.19 1.70 15.55
N GLY A 39 11.00 2.15 14.57
CA GLY A 39 10.69 2.02 13.15
C GLY A 39 11.93 1.70 12.32
N ILE A 40 11.75 1.12 11.14
CA ILE A 40 12.77 1.00 10.09
C ILE A 40 12.17 1.29 8.73
N VAL A 41 13.00 1.75 7.81
CA VAL A 41 12.66 1.84 6.38
C VAL A 41 13.11 0.57 5.68
N THR A 42 12.24 0.03 4.84
CA THR A 42 12.45 -1.20 4.06
C THR A 42 12.29 -0.94 2.56
N SER A 43 12.60 -1.91 1.71
CA SER A 43 12.36 -1.84 0.26
C SER A 43 10.90 -2.19 -0.08
N GLY A 44 9.96 -1.37 0.41
CA GLY A 44 8.51 -1.55 0.27
C GLY A 44 7.87 -2.29 1.44
N ALA A 45 6.52 -2.20 1.54
CA ALA A 45 5.74 -2.87 2.58
C ALA A 45 5.88 -4.39 2.54
N ALA A 46 6.02 -4.99 1.35
CA ALA A 46 6.27 -6.42 1.22
C ALA A 46 7.57 -6.84 1.92
N ALA A 47 8.65 -6.05 1.77
CA ALA A 47 9.89 -6.29 2.50
C ALA A 47 9.74 -6.04 4.00
N ALA A 48 8.87 -5.12 4.42
CA ALA A 48 8.54 -4.91 5.83
C ALA A 48 7.84 -6.14 6.44
N MET A 49 6.86 -6.71 5.74
CA MET A 49 6.18 -7.94 6.16
C MET A 49 7.13 -9.13 6.21
N PHE A 50 7.98 -9.29 5.19
CA PHE A 50 9.00 -10.32 5.17
C PHE A 50 9.96 -10.19 6.36
N ALA A 51 10.53 -9.00 6.58
CA ALA A 51 11.47 -8.74 7.66
C ALA A 51 10.84 -8.96 9.05
N GLY A 52 9.59 -8.49 9.22
CA GLY A 52 8.80 -8.73 10.43
C GLY A 52 8.55 -10.21 10.69
N THR A 53 8.24 -10.98 9.64
CA THR A 53 8.08 -12.44 9.74
C THR A 53 9.39 -13.12 10.13
N CYS A 54 10.51 -12.76 9.50
CA CYS A 54 11.84 -13.28 9.86
C CYS A 54 12.18 -12.98 11.33
N ALA A 55 11.84 -11.79 11.82
CA ALA A 55 12.02 -11.43 13.23
C ALA A 55 11.17 -12.30 14.16
N CYS A 56 9.94 -12.63 13.79
CA CYS A 56 9.09 -13.52 14.59
C CYS A 56 9.55 -14.98 14.57
N VAL A 57 10.24 -15.41 13.52
CA VAL A 57 10.75 -16.79 13.35
C VAL A 57 12.14 -16.96 13.97
N ALA A 58 13.09 -16.15 13.57
CA ALA A 58 14.51 -16.26 13.91
C ALA A 58 14.96 -15.28 15.00
N GLY A 59 14.21 -14.20 15.21
CA GLY A 59 14.66 -13.13 16.09
C GLY A 59 15.95 -12.48 15.61
N ALA A 60 16.85 -12.22 16.55
CA ALA A 60 18.21 -11.74 16.31
C ALA A 60 19.27 -12.85 16.50
N ASP A 61 18.85 -14.12 16.50
CA ASP A 61 19.73 -15.28 16.66
C ASP A 61 20.50 -15.54 15.35
N PRO A 62 21.85 -15.40 15.31
CA PRO A 62 22.62 -15.52 14.10
C PRO A 62 22.54 -16.89 13.42
N GLU A 63 22.42 -17.98 14.19
CA GLU A 63 22.32 -19.33 13.66
C GLU A 63 20.97 -19.55 12.98
N LYS A 64 19.89 -19.10 13.60
CA LYS A 64 18.54 -19.16 13.02
C LYS A 64 18.42 -18.27 11.79
N MET A 65 18.94 -17.04 11.85
CA MET A 65 18.96 -16.10 10.72
C MET A 65 19.71 -16.68 9.51
N ALA A 66 20.84 -17.35 9.73
CA ALA A 66 21.64 -17.96 8.67
C ALA A 66 20.93 -19.15 7.99
N ARG A 67 20.00 -19.80 8.68
CA ARG A 67 19.24 -20.96 8.16
C ARG A 67 18.02 -20.55 7.34
N LEU A 68 17.45 -19.38 7.59
CA LEU A 68 16.27 -18.94 6.83
C LEU A 68 16.53 -19.00 5.30
N PRO A 69 15.58 -19.46 4.50
CA PRO A 69 14.18 -19.81 4.82
C PRO A 69 13.94 -21.25 5.31
N ASP A 70 14.98 -22.02 5.65
CA ASP A 70 14.80 -23.31 6.33
C ASP A 70 14.41 -23.08 7.79
N THR A 71 13.14 -23.29 8.08
CA THR A 71 12.54 -23.10 9.42
C THR A 71 12.48 -24.40 10.24
N THR A 72 13.16 -25.47 9.83
CA THR A 72 13.17 -26.75 10.56
C THR A 72 13.58 -26.55 12.02
N GLY A 73 12.70 -26.93 12.95
CA GLY A 73 12.92 -26.76 14.40
C GLY A 73 12.77 -25.32 14.91
N MET A 74 12.21 -24.42 14.09
CA MET A 74 11.81 -23.07 14.48
C MET A 74 10.28 -22.93 14.43
N LYS A 75 9.77 -21.82 14.96
CA LYS A 75 8.39 -21.42 14.73
C LYS A 75 8.21 -21.15 13.23
N SER A 76 7.19 -21.75 12.60
CA SER A 76 7.02 -21.67 11.14
C SER A 76 5.56 -21.53 10.69
N LYS A 77 4.63 -21.43 11.64
CA LYS A 77 3.20 -21.29 11.35
C LYS A 77 2.75 -19.85 11.58
N VAL A 78 2.05 -19.29 10.60
CA VAL A 78 1.39 -17.99 10.67
C VAL A 78 -0.12 -18.22 10.66
N LEU A 79 -0.83 -17.68 11.63
CA LEU A 79 -2.29 -17.71 11.66
C LEU A 79 -2.85 -16.46 10.98
N VAL A 80 -3.91 -16.65 10.18
CA VAL A 80 -4.54 -15.58 9.40
C VAL A 80 -6.06 -15.71 9.53
N PRO A 81 -6.79 -14.65 9.86
CA PRO A 81 -8.25 -14.70 9.86
C PRO A 81 -8.78 -14.98 8.45
N LYS A 82 -9.93 -15.64 8.37
CA LYS A 82 -10.62 -15.89 7.10
C LYS A 82 -10.85 -14.59 6.33
N GLY A 83 -10.57 -14.62 5.03
CA GLY A 83 -10.71 -13.46 4.15
C GLY A 83 -9.54 -12.47 4.20
N HIS A 84 -8.56 -12.62 5.13
CA HIS A 84 -7.36 -11.77 5.19
C HIS A 84 -6.23 -12.25 4.27
N ARG A 85 -6.43 -13.34 3.50
CA ARG A 85 -5.47 -13.82 2.52
C ARG A 85 -5.47 -12.94 1.28
N HIS A 86 -4.28 -12.58 0.80
CA HIS A 86 -4.15 -11.71 -0.37
C HIS A 86 -2.86 -11.96 -1.15
N ILE A 87 -2.68 -11.31 -2.29
CA ILE A 87 -1.57 -11.55 -3.21
C ILE A 87 -0.19 -11.30 -2.58
N TYR A 88 -0.08 -10.43 -1.58
CA TYR A 88 1.17 -10.08 -0.89
C TYR A 88 1.56 -11.06 0.23
N ASP A 89 0.74 -12.08 0.54
CA ASP A 89 1.10 -13.20 1.42
C ASP A 89 2.43 -13.83 1.04
N ARG A 90 2.80 -13.73 -0.24
CA ARG A 90 4.08 -14.22 -0.78
C ARG A 90 5.28 -13.64 -0.04
N ALA A 91 5.19 -12.41 0.43
CA ALA A 91 6.25 -11.79 1.24
C ALA A 91 6.45 -12.53 2.57
N ILE A 92 5.36 -12.97 3.19
CA ILE A 92 5.37 -13.76 4.43
C ILE A 92 5.94 -15.18 4.14
N TRP A 93 5.49 -15.84 3.07
CA TRP A 93 5.97 -17.18 2.69
C TRP A 93 7.47 -17.24 2.40
N MET A 94 8.04 -16.17 1.84
CA MET A 94 9.48 -16.12 1.56
C MET A 94 10.35 -16.30 2.80
N ALA A 95 9.82 -16.10 4.00
CA ALA A 95 10.51 -16.38 5.26
C ALA A 95 10.54 -17.89 5.60
N GLY A 96 9.95 -18.76 4.78
CA GLY A 96 9.90 -20.21 4.99
C GLY A 96 8.77 -20.70 5.88
N VAL A 97 7.74 -19.89 6.08
CA VAL A 97 6.58 -20.19 6.93
C VAL A 97 5.39 -20.71 6.14
N THR A 98 4.47 -21.39 6.83
CA THR A 98 3.15 -21.77 6.33
C THR A 98 2.08 -20.85 6.89
N MET A 99 1.03 -20.57 6.12
CA MET A 99 -0.08 -19.72 6.55
C MET A 99 -1.35 -20.55 6.71
N ASN A 100 -1.93 -20.53 7.91
CA ASN A 100 -3.14 -21.26 8.26
C ASN A 100 -4.28 -20.27 8.44
N GLU A 101 -5.27 -20.34 7.55
CA GLU A 101 -6.49 -19.54 7.67
C GLU A 101 -7.42 -20.13 8.75
N VAL A 102 -8.02 -19.26 9.55
CA VAL A 102 -8.92 -19.63 10.65
C VAL A 102 -10.21 -18.81 10.59
N GLU A 103 -11.34 -19.46 10.88
CA GLU A 103 -12.68 -18.88 10.69
C GLU A 103 -13.21 -18.13 11.92
N SER A 104 -12.67 -18.39 13.11
CA SER A 104 -13.15 -17.78 14.35
C SER A 104 -12.02 -17.60 15.36
N LEU A 105 -12.27 -16.80 16.40
CA LEU A 105 -11.33 -16.63 17.51
C LEU A 105 -11.05 -17.94 18.23
N GLN A 106 -12.07 -18.80 18.42
CA GLN A 106 -11.91 -20.11 19.04
C GLN A 106 -11.02 -21.04 18.16
N ALA A 107 -11.25 -21.02 16.83
CA ALA A 107 -10.43 -21.78 15.89
C ALA A 107 -8.99 -21.25 15.88
N MET A 108 -8.81 -19.93 15.97
CA MET A 108 -7.48 -19.33 16.07
C MET A 108 -6.75 -19.78 17.32
N GLU A 109 -7.41 -19.73 18.49
CA GLU A 109 -6.83 -20.19 19.74
C GLU A 109 -6.50 -21.67 19.73
N ALA A 110 -7.37 -22.52 19.20
CA ALA A 110 -7.16 -23.95 19.06
C ALA A 110 -6.01 -24.31 18.08
N ALA A 111 -5.71 -23.42 17.13
CA ALA A 111 -4.62 -23.59 16.16
C ALA A 111 -3.25 -23.14 16.69
N ILE A 112 -3.19 -22.44 17.82
CA ILE A 112 -1.93 -22.01 18.45
C ILE A 112 -1.23 -23.23 19.07
N ASP A 113 0.04 -23.39 18.71
CA ASP A 113 0.98 -24.37 19.28
C ASP A 113 2.40 -23.81 19.28
N ASP A 114 3.37 -24.64 19.68
CA ASP A 114 4.79 -24.25 19.78
C ASP A 114 5.40 -23.84 18.43
N SER A 115 4.79 -24.24 17.31
CA SER A 115 5.23 -23.87 15.97
C SER A 115 4.68 -22.51 15.52
N THR A 116 3.76 -21.89 16.26
CA THR A 116 3.12 -20.62 15.88
C THR A 116 4.08 -19.45 16.06
N ALA A 117 4.39 -18.76 14.98
CA ALA A 117 5.32 -17.64 14.93
C ALA A 117 4.63 -16.28 15.01
N LEU A 118 3.44 -16.15 14.38
CA LEU A 118 2.84 -14.85 14.09
C LEU A 118 1.35 -14.99 13.83
N ILE A 119 0.57 -13.97 14.20
CA ILE A 119 -0.78 -13.69 13.67
C ILE A 119 -0.65 -12.55 12.67
N SER A 120 -1.01 -12.81 11.40
CA SER A 120 -0.94 -11.81 10.32
C SER A 120 -2.34 -11.30 9.99
N VAL A 121 -2.48 -9.98 9.89
CA VAL A 121 -3.76 -9.30 9.75
C VAL A 121 -3.69 -8.31 8.58
N LEU A 122 -4.66 -8.35 7.66
CA LEU A 122 -4.83 -7.34 6.63
C LEU A 122 -5.67 -6.19 7.18
N GLY A 123 -5.06 -5.02 7.34
CA GLY A 123 -5.69 -3.84 7.95
C GLY A 123 -6.88 -3.31 7.16
N GLU A 124 -6.79 -3.35 5.84
CA GLU A 124 -7.79 -2.84 4.90
C GLU A 124 -9.20 -3.36 5.18
N ILE A 125 -9.33 -4.64 5.53
CA ILE A 125 -10.64 -5.31 5.72
C ILE A 125 -11.01 -5.54 7.19
N LEU A 126 -10.23 -5.01 8.13
CA LEU A 126 -10.46 -5.23 9.56
C LEU A 126 -11.87 -4.87 10.03
N ASP A 127 -12.42 -3.78 9.49
CA ASP A 127 -13.76 -3.33 9.85
C ASP A 127 -14.89 -4.29 9.36
N GLN A 128 -14.54 -5.25 8.48
CA GLN A 128 -15.41 -6.30 7.95
C GLN A 128 -15.07 -7.69 8.51
N SER A 129 -14.02 -7.82 9.33
CA SER A 129 -13.55 -9.07 9.89
C SER A 129 -14.45 -9.57 11.02
N GLU A 130 -14.74 -10.87 11.04
CA GLU A 130 -15.46 -11.51 12.15
C GLU A 130 -14.63 -11.54 13.45
N ILE A 131 -13.30 -11.49 13.34
CA ILE A 131 -12.38 -11.47 14.48
C ILE A 131 -11.83 -10.05 14.62
N SER A 132 -12.12 -9.39 15.72
CA SER A 132 -11.60 -8.03 15.96
C SER A 132 -10.09 -8.02 16.18
N LEU A 133 -9.46 -6.89 15.85
CA LEU A 133 -8.02 -6.70 16.11
C LEU A 133 -7.70 -6.83 17.59
N GLU A 134 -8.54 -6.28 18.46
CA GLU A 134 -8.39 -6.31 19.90
C GLU A 134 -8.42 -7.74 20.43
N ASP A 135 -9.26 -8.61 19.87
CA ASP A 135 -9.33 -10.02 20.25
C ASP A 135 -8.09 -10.78 19.80
N MET A 136 -7.60 -10.53 18.58
CA MET A 136 -6.35 -11.11 18.08
C MET A 136 -5.14 -10.67 18.91
N ILE A 137 -5.05 -9.39 19.26
CA ILE A 137 -3.99 -8.85 20.12
C ILE A 137 -4.04 -9.46 21.52
N ARG A 138 -5.25 -9.56 22.10
CA ARG A 138 -5.44 -10.19 23.42
C ARG A 138 -5.00 -11.66 23.40
N LEU A 139 -5.38 -12.39 22.35
CA LEU A 139 -4.99 -13.78 22.16
C LEU A 139 -3.47 -13.90 21.95
N GLY A 140 -2.89 -13.07 21.09
CA GLY A 140 -1.45 -13.02 20.88
C GLY A 140 -0.67 -12.78 22.17
N LYS A 141 -1.10 -11.81 22.99
CA LYS A 141 -0.48 -11.52 24.30
C LYS A 141 -0.60 -12.70 25.27
N LYS A 142 -1.77 -13.36 25.30
CA LYS A 142 -2.00 -14.56 26.17
C LYS A 142 -1.02 -15.68 25.87
N HIS A 143 -0.68 -15.89 24.60
CA HIS A 143 0.16 -16.99 24.13
C HIS A 143 1.59 -16.58 23.75
N GLY A 144 1.96 -15.31 23.90
CA GLY A 144 3.26 -14.79 23.50
C GLY A 144 3.51 -14.83 21.98
N ILE A 145 2.44 -14.70 21.17
CA ILE A 145 2.49 -14.69 19.72
C ILE A 145 2.34 -13.25 19.23
N PRO A 146 3.30 -12.69 18.46
CA PRO A 146 3.21 -11.36 17.89
C PRO A 146 2.03 -11.22 16.91
N VAL A 147 1.46 -10.01 16.84
CA VAL A 147 0.45 -9.64 15.84
C VAL A 147 1.04 -8.59 14.89
N MET A 148 1.04 -8.89 13.59
CA MET A 148 1.50 -7.98 12.53
C MET A 148 0.33 -7.55 11.66
N VAL A 149 0.21 -6.23 11.44
CA VAL A 149 -0.81 -5.64 10.57
C VAL A 149 -0.18 -5.17 9.27
N ASP A 150 -0.71 -5.64 8.14
CA ASP A 150 -0.44 -5.05 6.83
C ASP A 150 -1.37 -3.85 6.62
N ALA A 151 -0.82 -2.66 6.75
CA ALA A 151 -1.46 -1.38 6.51
C ALA A 151 -0.88 -0.67 5.27
N ALA A 152 -0.33 -1.44 4.31
CA ALA A 152 0.47 -0.92 3.20
C ALA A 152 -0.20 0.19 2.39
N ALA A 153 -1.50 0.13 2.18
CA ALA A 153 -2.25 1.11 1.40
C ALA A 153 -3.05 2.10 2.27
N GLU A 154 -2.93 1.98 3.59
CA GLU A 154 -3.65 2.84 4.53
C GLU A 154 -2.93 4.17 4.77
N ARG A 155 -3.69 5.13 5.29
CA ARG A 155 -3.15 6.38 5.84
C ARG A 155 -2.60 6.12 7.22
N PRO A 156 -1.33 6.45 7.49
CA PRO A 156 -0.81 6.34 8.86
C PRO A 156 -1.54 7.33 9.77
N ASP A 157 -2.18 6.83 10.79
CA ASP A 157 -2.69 7.67 11.86
C ASP A 157 -1.51 8.10 12.77
N VAL A 158 -1.64 9.23 13.45
CA VAL A 158 -0.62 9.74 14.36
C VAL A 158 -1.29 10.21 15.65
N PRO A 159 -1.04 9.54 16.79
CA PRO A 159 -0.23 8.32 16.95
C PRO A 159 -0.83 7.11 16.23
N ASP A 160 0.04 6.16 15.85
CA ASP A 160 -0.38 4.99 15.05
C ASP A 160 -1.47 4.18 15.75
N ARG A 161 -2.60 3.96 15.05
CA ARG A 161 -3.79 3.30 15.63
C ARG A 161 -3.53 1.84 15.99
N TYR A 162 -2.77 1.12 15.15
CA TYR A 162 -2.51 -0.30 15.34
C TYR A 162 -1.53 -0.54 16.47
N VAL A 163 -0.46 0.27 16.51
CA VAL A 163 0.47 0.29 17.63
C VAL A 163 -0.24 0.66 18.93
N LYS A 164 -1.11 1.67 18.89
CA LYS A 164 -1.90 2.10 20.06
C LYS A 164 -2.88 1.02 20.54
N ALA A 165 -3.46 0.24 19.62
CA ALA A 165 -4.28 -0.92 19.95
C ALA A 165 -3.45 -2.06 20.56
N GLY A 166 -2.13 -2.07 20.32
CA GLY A 166 -1.17 -3.03 20.86
C GLY A 166 -0.72 -4.09 19.87
N ALA A 167 -0.86 -3.85 18.56
CA ALA A 167 -0.20 -4.65 17.53
C ALA A 167 1.32 -4.56 17.68
N ASP A 168 2.01 -5.68 17.48
CA ASP A 168 3.44 -5.77 17.69
C ASP A 168 4.24 -5.21 16.50
N LEU A 169 3.71 -5.34 15.29
CA LEU A 169 4.31 -4.86 14.05
C LEU A 169 3.24 -4.28 13.11
N VAL A 170 3.59 -3.21 12.40
CA VAL A 170 2.72 -2.57 11.39
C VAL A 170 3.55 -2.21 10.17
N ALA A 171 3.10 -2.61 8.96
CA ALA A 171 3.79 -2.36 7.71
C ALA A 171 3.04 -1.33 6.85
N TYR A 172 3.73 -0.26 6.41
CA TYR A 172 3.21 0.75 5.49
C TYR A 172 4.03 0.82 4.20
N SER A 173 3.38 1.21 3.09
CA SER A 173 4.07 1.53 1.83
C SER A 173 4.44 3.01 1.79
N GLY A 174 5.68 3.31 1.45
CA GLY A 174 6.16 4.69 1.32
C GLY A 174 5.64 5.41 0.07
N GLY A 175 5.40 4.67 -1.02
CA GLY A 175 5.03 5.23 -2.32
C GLY A 175 3.53 5.44 -2.55
N LYS A 176 2.67 5.18 -1.55
CA LYS A 176 1.22 5.37 -1.64
C LYS A 176 0.81 6.73 -1.04
N CYS A 177 -0.09 6.76 -0.06
CA CYS A 177 -0.60 7.99 0.54
C CYS A 177 0.47 8.90 1.16
N LEU A 178 1.59 8.32 1.60
CA LEU A 178 2.74 9.08 2.11
C LEU A 178 3.41 9.93 1.02
N ARG A 179 3.29 9.55 -0.27
CA ARG A 179 3.93 10.24 -1.41
C ARG A 179 5.45 10.28 -1.29
N GLY A 180 6.04 9.28 -0.64
CA GLY A 180 7.46 9.02 -0.55
C GLY A 180 8.01 8.22 -1.74
N PRO A 181 9.22 7.67 -1.63
CA PRO A 181 9.81 6.85 -2.68
C PRO A 181 8.98 5.58 -2.94
N GLN A 182 8.72 5.29 -4.22
CA GLN A 182 7.88 4.14 -4.62
C GLN A 182 8.44 2.80 -4.13
N GLY A 183 9.75 2.64 -4.17
CA GLY A 183 10.45 1.43 -3.73
C GLY A 183 10.73 1.36 -2.22
N ALA A 184 10.02 2.15 -1.39
CA ALA A 184 10.25 2.17 0.05
C ALA A 184 8.99 1.80 0.83
N GLY A 185 9.19 1.29 2.04
CA GLY A 185 8.15 0.99 3.03
C GLY A 185 8.65 1.25 4.45
N ILE A 186 7.76 1.15 5.40
CA ILE A 186 8.05 1.37 6.82
C ILE A 186 7.56 0.15 7.59
N LEU A 187 8.36 -0.35 8.53
CA LEU A 187 7.94 -1.27 9.57
C LEU A 187 8.04 -0.56 10.91
N LEU A 188 6.92 -0.47 11.61
CA LEU A 188 6.79 0.12 12.94
C LEU A 188 6.45 -0.96 13.95
N GLY A 189 6.69 -0.71 15.24
CA GLY A 189 6.18 -1.55 16.31
C GLY A 189 7.13 -1.71 17.47
N ARG A 190 7.09 -2.89 18.09
CA ARG A 190 7.95 -3.26 19.22
C ARG A 190 9.42 -3.19 18.84
N LYS A 191 10.20 -2.53 19.69
CA LYS A 191 11.62 -2.26 19.42
C LYS A 191 12.47 -3.51 19.23
N ASP A 192 12.23 -4.55 20.02
CA ASP A 192 12.95 -5.82 19.94
C ASP A 192 12.70 -6.51 18.58
N LEU A 193 11.43 -6.57 18.13
CA LEU A 193 11.06 -7.18 16.85
C LEU A 193 11.53 -6.36 15.66
N VAL A 194 11.36 -5.03 15.69
CA VAL A 194 11.77 -4.15 14.58
C VAL A 194 13.29 -4.15 14.43
N LYS A 195 14.06 -4.17 15.52
CA LYS A 195 15.52 -4.31 15.46
C LYS A 195 15.95 -5.67 14.94
N ALA A 196 15.29 -6.76 15.37
CA ALA A 196 15.51 -8.08 14.81
C ALA A 196 15.17 -8.15 13.31
N ALA A 197 14.09 -7.49 12.88
CA ALA A 197 13.72 -7.37 11.47
C ALA A 197 14.81 -6.68 10.65
N PHE A 198 15.43 -5.62 11.16
CA PHE A 198 16.52 -4.93 10.50
C PHE A 198 17.76 -5.83 10.31
N LEU A 199 18.09 -6.68 11.30
CA LEU A 199 19.19 -7.63 11.18
C LEU A 199 18.96 -8.69 10.09
N ASN A 200 17.71 -9.01 9.78
CA ASN A 200 17.32 -9.98 8.76
C ASN A 200 17.31 -9.43 7.33
N VAL A 201 17.56 -8.12 7.12
CA VAL A 201 17.59 -7.47 5.80
C VAL A 201 18.89 -6.70 5.58
N SER A 202 19.04 -6.11 4.40
CA SER A 202 20.18 -5.22 4.09
C SER A 202 20.28 -4.06 5.11
N PRO A 203 21.51 -3.69 5.56
CA PRO A 203 22.83 -4.03 5.01
C PRO A 203 23.42 -5.37 5.50
N HIS A 204 22.74 -6.07 6.41
CA HIS A 204 23.22 -7.31 6.98
C HIS A 204 23.18 -8.47 5.96
N HIS A 205 24.02 -9.50 6.19
CA HIS A 205 24.13 -10.66 5.32
C HIS A 205 23.20 -11.79 5.78
N ALA A 206 21.88 -11.49 5.76
CA ALA A 206 20.82 -12.43 6.09
C ALA A 206 19.96 -12.74 4.87
N VAL A 207 18.92 -13.55 5.03
CA VAL A 207 18.01 -13.98 3.95
C VAL A 207 17.41 -12.81 3.17
N GLY A 208 17.11 -11.68 3.81
CA GLY A 208 16.59 -10.46 3.19
C GLY A 208 17.65 -9.53 2.59
N ARG A 209 18.90 -9.97 2.45
CA ARG A 209 19.99 -9.17 1.84
C ARG A 209 19.67 -8.61 0.46
N PRO A 210 18.91 -9.29 -0.43
CA PRO A 210 18.50 -8.74 -1.71
C PRO A 210 17.53 -7.55 -1.61
N MET A 211 16.81 -7.41 -0.49
CA MET A 211 15.84 -6.34 -0.24
C MET A 211 16.54 -5.08 0.24
N LYS A 212 17.31 -4.45 -0.67
CA LYS A 212 18.07 -3.23 -0.35
C LYS A 212 17.21 -2.00 -0.44
N VAL A 213 17.37 -1.10 0.54
CA VAL A 213 16.95 0.30 0.45
C VAL A 213 18.19 1.17 0.64
N GLY A 214 18.42 2.12 -0.28
CA GLY A 214 19.54 3.05 -0.21
C GLY A 214 19.27 4.19 0.79
N LYS A 215 20.34 4.89 1.18
CA LYS A 215 20.24 6.05 2.08
C LYS A 215 19.29 7.12 1.56
N GLU A 216 19.23 7.33 0.26
CA GLU A 216 18.31 8.24 -0.42
C GLU A 216 16.86 7.82 -0.24
N GLY A 217 16.54 6.53 -0.40
CA GLY A 217 15.21 5.99 -0.14
C GLY A 217 14.82 6.07 1.34
N ILE A 218 15.77 5.84 2.23
CA ILE A 218 15.57 5.95 3.69
C ILE A 218 15.23 7.39 4.07
N MET A 219 16.04 8.36 3.64
CA MET A 219 15.83 9.77 3.98
C MET A 219 14.59 10.35 3.29
N GLY A 220 14.31 9.95 2.05
CA GLY A 220 13.08 10.32 1.37
C GLY A 220 11.83 9.79 2.08
N THR A 221 11.87 8.56 2.61
CA THR A 221 10.75 7.98 3.36
C THR A 221 10.54 8.69 4.70
N LEU A 222 11.63 9.02 5.40
CA LEU A 222 11.55 9.81 6.62
C LEU A 222 10.96 11.20 6.34
N ALA A 223 11.44 11.89 5.29
CA ALA A 223 10.90 13.18 4.90
C ALA A 223 9.40 13.09 4.54
N ALA A 224 8.97 12.03 3.87
CA ALA A 224 7.55 11.80 3.58
C ALA A 224 6.72 11.65 4.86
N MET A 225 7.24 10.97 5.88
CA MET A 225 6.57 10.85 7.18
C MET A 225 6.57 12.16 7.96
N GLU A 226 7.65 12.94 7.93
CA GLU A 226 7.69 14.30 8.49
C GLU A 226 6.62 15.20 7.84
N MET A 227 6.55 15.18 6.52
CA MET A 227 5.54 15.93 5.78
C MET A 227 4.12 15.45 6.10
N TRP A 228 3.92 14.15 6.26
CA TRP A 228 2.63 13.60 6.66
C TRP A 228 2.15 14.17 8.00
N VAL A 229 3.04 14.23 8.98
CA VAL A 229 2.70 14.64 10.35
C VAL A 229 2.63 16.17 10.49
N HIS A 230 3.57 16.89 9.89
CA HIS A 230 3.78 18.31 10.17
C HIS A 230 3.59 19.25 8.99
N GLY A 231 3.82 18.78 7.75
CA GLY A 231 3.90 19.66 6.57
C GLY A 231 2.63 19.69 5.73
N ARG A 232 1.85 18.60 5.69
CA ARG A 232 0.70 18.47 4.77
C ARG A 232 -0.59 18.96 5.39
N ASN A 233 -1.37 19.69 4.61
CA ASN A 233 -2.75 20.03 4.97
C ASN A 233 -3.72 19.04 4.31
N HIS A 234 -3.95 17.90 4.98
CA HIS A 234 -4.79 16.80 4.46
C HIS A 234 -6.20 17.22 4.06
N LYS A 235 -6.80 18.21 4.74
CA LYS A 235 -8.13 18.75 4.37
C LYS A 235 -8.08 19.58 3.09
N ALA A 236 -7.01 20.35 2.88
CA ALA A 236 -6.84 21.11 1.64
C ALA A 236 -6.54 20.18 0.45
N GLU A 237 -5.70 19.13 0.66
CA GLU A 237 -5.43 18.11 -0.35
C GLU A 237 -6.72 17.38 -0.77
N TRP A 238 -7.56 17.00 0.19
CA TRP A 238 -8.85 16.35 -0.12
C TRP A 238 -9.73 17.21 -1.00
N ARG A 239 -9.91 18.51 -0.65
CA ARG A 239 -10.68 19.44 -1.46
C ARG A 239 -10.10 19.64 -2.86
N GLU A 240 -8.77 19.63 -2.98
CA GLU A 240 -8.11 19.74 -4.28
C GLU A 240 -8.33 18.48 -5.13
N TRP A 241 -8.33 17.32 -4.55
CA TRP A 241 -8.69 16.06 -5.23
C TRP A 241 -10.13 16.09 -5.74
N GLU A 242 -11.08 16.50 -4.91
CA GLU A 242 -12.49 16.66 -5.32
C GLU A 242 -12.64 17.68 -6.44
N ARG A 243 -11.91 18.81 -6.38
CA ARG A 243 -11.91 19.83 -7.43
C ARG A 243 -11.41 19.26 -8.77
N LYS A 244 -10.31 18.50 -8.76
CA LYS A 244 -9.76 17.85 -9.97
C LYS A 244 -10.75 16.87 -10.58
N LEU A 245 -11.31 15.98 -9.79
CA LEU A 245 -12.32 15.04 -10.26
C LEU A 245 -13.58 15.74 -10.79
N THR A 246 -14.02 16.81 -10.13
CA THR A 246 -15.15 17.63 -10.59
C THR A 246 -14.84 18.30 -11.95
N SER A 247 -13.61 18.76 -12.17
CA SER A 247 -13.17 19.31 -13.44
C SER A 247 -13.28 18.29 -14.57
N ILE A 248 -12.80 17.07 -14.33
CA ILE A 248 -12.91 15.95 -15.28
C ILE A 248 -14.40 15.62 -15.54
N ASN A 249 -15.17 15.48 -14.48
CA ASN A 249 -16.60 15.18 -14.56
C ASN A 249 -17.35 16.19 -15.45
N ASN A 250 -17.12 17.47 -15.23
CA ASN A 250 -17.75 18.55 -16.00
C ASN A 250 -17.40 18.49 -17.49
N LYS A 251 -16.27 17.91 -17.86
CA LYS A 251 -15.85 17.77 -19.25
C LYS A 251 -16.59 16.66 -19.98
N ILE A 252 -16.95 15.57 -19.29
CA ILE A 252 -17.52 14.37 -19.89
C ILE A 252 -19.03 14.21 -19.67
N ASN A 253 -19.64 14.97 -18.76
CA ASN A 253 -21.04 14.78 -18.37
C ASN A 253 -22.06 15.14 -19.49
N SER A 254 -21.64 15.84 -20.55
CA SER A 254 -22.46 16.15 -21.72
C SER A 254 -22.49 15.02 -22.76
N ILE A 255 -21.64 14.00 -22.64
CA ILE A 255 -21.57 12.89 -23.58
C ILE A 255 -22.80 11.98 -23.37
N PRO A 256 -23.56 11.65 -24.43
CA PRO A 256 -24.76 10.82 -24.29
C PRO A 256 -24.49 9.50 -23.56
N SER A 257 -25.35 9.15 -22.60
CA SER A 257 -25.31 7.96 -21.75
C SER A 257 -24.10 7.82 -20.80
N VAL A 258 -23.17 8.74 -20.81
CA VAL A 258 -22.08 8.75 -19.83
C VAL A 258 -22.65 9.13 -18.46
N ILE A 259 -22.41 8.26 -17.50
CA ILE A 259 -22.76 8.46 -16.08
C ILE A 259 -21.46 8.45 -15.30
N SER A 260 -21.27 9.46 -14.48
CA SER A 260 -20.12 9.52 -13.57
C SER A 260 -20.58 9.65 -12.13
N LYS A 261 -19.85 9.02 -11.23
CA LYS A 261 -20.12 9.02 -9.79
C LYS A 261 -18.85 9.31 -9.03
N MET A 262 -18.90 10.36 -8.22
CA MET A 262 -17.87 10.62 -7.20
C MET A 262 -18.04 9.60 -6.07
N ASN A 263 -16.98 8.88 -5.73
CA ASN A 263 -16.99 7.91 -4.64
C ASN A 263 -16.04 8.38 -3.54
N ASN A 264 -16.47 8.18 -2.31
CA ASN A 264 -15.60 8.19 -1.14
C ASN A 264 -15.11 6.76 -0.87
N PRO A 265 -13.89 6.58 -0.35
CA PRO A 265 -13.38 5.25 -0.04
C PRO A 265 -14.25 4.58 1.03
N GLU A 266 -14.64 3.35 0.77
CA GLU A 266 -15.39 2.51 1.69
C GLU A 266 -14.47 1.76 2.67
N LEU A 267 -13.22 1.53 2.24
CA LEU A 267 -12.21 0.82 3.00
C LEU A 267 -11.12 1.79 3.48
N ARG A 268 -10.26 1.29 4.34
CA ARG A 268 -9.12 2.06 4.87
C ARG A 268 -7.93 2.18 3.91
N SER A 269 -7.97 1.43 2.82
CA SER A 269 -6.92 1.41 1.79
C SER A 269 -7.18 2.46 0.71
N ASN A 270 -6.10 3.05 0.20
CA ASN A 270 -6.13 4.06 -0.86
C ASN A 270 -7.13 5.20 -0.59
N VAL A 271 -7.13 5.72 0.63
CA VAL A 271 -8.12 6.68 1.16
C VAL A 271 -8.03 8.02 0.44
N ALA A 272 -8.72 8.12 -0.68
CA ALA A 272 -8.88 9.33 -1.49
C ALA A 272 -10.20 9.23 -2.28
N PRO A 273 -10.84 10.35 -2.65
CA PRO A 273 -12.00 10.31 -3.52
C PRO A 273 -11.61 9.78 -4.91
N SER A 274 -12.54 9.08 -5.55
CA SER A 274 -12.38 8.58 -6.91
C SER A 274 -13.58 8.94 -7.77
N LEU A 275 -13.42 8.88 -9.10
CA LEU A 275 -14.49 9.09 -10.07
C LEU A 275 -14.68 7.83 -10.89
N SER A 276 -15.81 7.16 -10.72
CA SER A 276 -16.23 6.05 -11.59
C SER A 276 -17.00 6.61 -12.78
N ILE A 277 -16.74 6.09 -13.98
CA ILE A 277 -17.32 6.52 -15.24
C ILE A 277 -17.86 5.29 -15.95
N SER A 278 -19.14 5.30 -16.30
CA SER A 278 -19.80 4.23 -17.02
C SER A 278 -20.67 4.78 -18.16
N TRP A 279 -21.04 3.93 -19.12
CA TRP A 279 -21.88 4.31 -20.25
C TRP A 279 -22.61 3.11 -20.84
N ASP A 280 -23.69 3.37 -21.59
CA ASP A 280 -24.35 2.36 -22.40
C ASP A 280 -23.53 2.13 -23.68
N GLN A 281 -22.93 0.97 -23.81
CA GLN A 281 -22.11 0.57 -24.98
C GLN A 281 -22.92 0.47 -26.28
N LYS A 282 -24.26 0.53 -26.22
CA LYS A 282 -25.11 0.67 -27.43
C LYS A 282 -25.10 2.08 -27.97
N ILE A 283 -24.77 3.07 -27.16
CA ILE A 283 -24.72 4.50 -27.49
C ILE A 283 -23.27 4.94 -27.69
N VAL A 284 -22.42 4.77 -26.69
CA VAL A 284 -20.97 4.98 -26.78
C VAL A 284 -20.32 3.63 -27.12
N LYS A 285 -19.95 3.44 -28.39
CA LYS A 285 -19.61 2.13 -28.98
C LYS A 285 -18.16 1.73 -28.77
N ILE A 286 -17.78 1.71 -27.53
CA ILE A 286 -16.45 1.30 -27.08
C ILE A 286 -16.62 0.62 -25.72
N THR A 287 -15.89 -0.44 -25.48
CA THR A 287 -15.82 -1.08 -24.17
C THR A 287 -14.90 -0.29 -23.24
N PRO A 288 -15.04 -0.44 -21.90
CA PRO A 288 -14.11 0.19 -20.96
C PRO A 288 -12.64 -0.16 -21.22
N ARG A 289 -12.38 -1.41 -21.60
CA ARG A 289 -11.05 -1.89 -21.97
C ARG A 289 -10.48 -1.15 -23.18
N GLU A 290 -11.23 -1.12 -24.29
CA GLU A 290 -10.81 -0.41 -25.50
C GLU A 290 -10.61 1.08 -25.26
N ALA A 291 -11.46 1.70 -24.42
CA ALA A 291 -11.31 3.09 -24.04
C ALA A 291 -10.01 3.32 -23.23
N SER A 292 -9.70 2.43 -22.28
CA SER A 292 -8.43 2.46 -21.54
C SER A 292 -7.23 2.30 -22.46
N GLU A 293 -7.27 1.35 -23.42
CA GLU A 293 -6.23 1.12 -24.42
C GLU A 293 -6.03 2.36 -25.32
N GLN A 294 -7.11 3.01 -25.81
CA GLN A 294 -7.00 4.24 -26.60
C GLN A 294 -6.48 5.44 -25.81
N LEU A 295 -6.77 5.51 -24.51
CA LEU A 295 -6.19 6.53 -23.62
C LEU A 295 -4.68 6.30 -23.44
N TYR A 296 -4.27 5.04 -23.28
CA TYR A 296 -2.88 4.64 -23.15
C TYR A 296 -2.06 4.90 -24.41
N ASP A 297 -2.62 4.58 -25.59
CA ASP A 297 -1.96 4.77 -26.89
C ASP A 297 -1.99 6.24 -27.38
N GLY A 298 -2.57 7.14 -26.60
CA GLY A 298 -2.73 8.55 -26.95
C GLY A 298 -1.57 9.46 -26.52
N GLU A 299 -1.72 10.75 -26.83
CA GLU A 299 -0.76 11.81 -26.43
C GLU A 299 -1.50 12.93 -25.66
N PRO A 300 -1.20 13.13 -24.37
CA PRO A 300 -0.34 12.26 -23.56
C PRO A 300 -0.93 10.87 -23.32
N ALA A 301 -0.07 9.87 -23.13
CA ALA A 301 -0.50 8.55 -22.72
C ALA A 301 -1.08 8.56 -21.31
N ILE A 302 -2.28 7.96 -21.15
CA ILE A 302 -2.99 7.92 -19.86
C ILE A 302 -3.33 6.48 -19.53
N GLU A 303 -2.67 5.91 -18.53
CA GLU A 303 -3.03 4.61 -17.98
C GLU A 303 -4.24 4.79 -17.05
N MET A 304 -5.33 4.10 -17.34
CA MET A 304 -6.58 4.21 -16.57
C MET A 304 -7.11 2.82 -16.21
N PRO A 305 -7.30 2.53 -14.91
CA PRO A 305 -7.94 1.30 -14.46
C PRO A 305 -9.34 1.15 -15.03
N PHE A 306 -9.68 -0.05 -15.45
CA PHE A 306 -11.00 -0.40 -15.98
C PHE A 306 -11.53 -1.69 -15.36
N GLU A 307 -12.85 -1.79 -15.36
CA GLU A 307 -13.65 -2.96 -15.04
C GLU A 307 -14.72 -3.13 -16.13
N ASP A 308 -15.45 -4.24 -16.13
CA ASP A 308 -16.54 -4.46 -17.09
C ASP A 308 -17.60 -3.35 -17.07
N ALA A 309 -17.79 -2.74 -15.90
CA ALA A 309 -18.77 -1.67 -15.68
C ALA A 309 -18.30 -0.28 -16.12
N GLY A 310 -16.99 -0.03 -16.29
CA GLY A 310 -16.49 1.29 -16.63
C GLY A 310 -15.03 1.55 -16.29
N LEU A 311 -14.68 2.83 -16.21
CA LEU A 311 -13.35 3.33 -15.86
C LEU A 311 -13.36 3.94 -14.45
N THR A 312 -12.20 3.94 -13.78
CA THR A 312 -12.05 4.58 -12.46
C THR A 312 -10.82 5.49 -12.42
N ILE A 313 -11.00 6.72 -11.95
CA ILE A 313 -9.93 7.70 -11.76
C ILE A 313 -9.64 7.82 -10.27
N MET A 314 -8.40 7.51 -9.88
CA MET A 314 -7.89 7.70 -8.52
C MET A 314 -7.29 9.09 -8.38
N SER A 315 -7.88 9.94 -7.56
CA SER A 315 -7.53 11.37 -7.47
C SER A 315 -6.10 11.64 -7.00
N TYR A 316 -5.55 10.81 -6.10
CA TYR A 316 -4.21 11.02 -5.53
C TYR A 316 -3.08 10.74 -6.54
N MET A 317 -3.40 10.13 -7.69
CA MET A 317 -2.45 9.90 -8.79
C MET A 317 -2.32 11.14 -9.71
N LEU A 318 -3.24 12.11 -9.60
CA LEU A 318 -3.27 13.31 -10.44
C LEU A 318 -2.33 14.39 -9.89
N GLU A 319 -1.32 14.78 -10.64
CA GLU A 319 -0.55 15.98 -10.37
C GLU A 319 -1.31 17.25 -10.83
N SER A 320 -0.74 18.42 -10.60
CA SER A 320 -1.41 19.68 -10.96
C SER A 320 -1.48 19.85 -12.47
N GLY A 321 -2.68 20.03 -13.01
CA GLY A 321 -2.94 20.17 -14.44
C GLY A 321 -3.31 18.87 -15.16
N ASP A 322 -3.07 17.70 -14.56
CA ASP A 322 -3.42 16.40 -15.17
C ASP A 322 -4.92 16.27 -15.40
N GLU A 323 -5.73 16.88 -14.55
CA GLU A 323 -7.18 16.87 -14.68
C GLU A 323 -7.68 17.46 -16.00
N LEU A 324 -6.93 18.38 -16.57
CA LEU A 324 -7.27 19.01 -17.87
C LEU A 324 -7.02 18.03 -19.02
N TRP A 325 -5.88 17.34 -18.98
CA TRP A 325 -5.52 16.34 -19.98
C TRP A 325 -6.42 15.12 -19.91
N VAL A 326 -6.63 14.60 -18.71
CA VAL A 326 -7.51 13.44 -18.48
C VAL A 326 -8.93 13.73 -18.95
N GLY A 327 -9.49 14.87 -18.57
CA GLY A 327 -10.82 15.29 -18.99
C GLY A 327 -10.94 15.45 -20.51
N ARG A 328 -9.96 16.10 -21.15
CA ARG A 328 -9.92 16.28 -22.62
C ARG A 328 -9.82 14.94 -23.34
N ARG A 329 -8.90 14.07 -22.96
CA ARG A 329 -8.70 12.78 -23.60
C ARG A 329 -9.90 11.84 -23.47
N LEU A 330 -10.54 11.82 -22.29
CA LEU A 330 -11.80 11.09 -22.09
C LEU A 330 -12.92 11.62 -22.99
N ASP A 331 -13.09 12.95 -23.09
CA ASP A 331 -14.06 13.56 -23.98
C ASP A 331 -13.79 13.17 -25.45
N GLU A 332 -12.55 13.23 -25.91
CA GLU A 332 -12.16 12.86 -27.26
C GLU A 332 -12.51 11.39 -27.56
N VAL A 333 -12.07 10.44 -26.72
CA VAL A 333 -12.27 9.00 -26.92
C VAL A 333 -13.76 8.65 -26.88
N LEU A 334 -14.49 9.08 -25.85
CA LEU A 334 -15.89 8.73 -25.69
C LEU A 334 -16.81 9.41 -26.71
N SER A 335 -16.55 10.69 -27.04
CA SER A 335 -17.32 11.43 -28.05
C SER A 335 -17.10 10.89 -29.46
N GLN A 336 -15.89 10.42 -29.79
CA GLN A 336 -15.61 9.74 -31.05
C GLN A 336 -16.39 8.44 -31.16
N ALA A 337 -16.44 7.63 -30.11
CA ALA A 337 -17.17 6.38 -30.06
C ALA A 337 -18.70 6.55 -30.21
N VAL A 338 -19.26 7.72 -29.87
CA VAL A 338 -20.66 8.07 -30.20
C VAL A 338 -20.84 8.30 -31.69
N LYS A 339 -19.87 8.92 -32.37
CA LYS A 339 -19.95 9.37 -33.77
C LYS A 339 -19.70 8.23 -34.81
N GLU A 340 -18.95 7.21 -34.44
CA GLU A 340 -18.53 6.16 -35.41
C GLU A 340 -19.67 5.36 -36.08
N LYS A 341 -20.92 5.50 -35.62
CA LYS A 341 -22.07 4.85 -36.26
C LYS A 341 -22.58 5.55 -37.52
N VAL A 342 -22.21 6.78 -37.80
CA VAL A 342 -22.71 7.52 -38.97
C VAL A 342 -21.94 7.15 -40.24
N ARG A 343 -20.71 6.63 -40.12
CA ARG A 343 -19.85 6.29 -41.29
C ARG A 343 -20.04 4.87 -41.86
N GLN A 344 -20.50 3.92 -41.08
CA GLN A 344 -20.69 2.52 -41.59
C GLN A 344 -21.99 2.25 -42.33
N HIS A 345 -22.93 3.20 -42.43
CA HIS A 345 -24.18 3.08 -43.19
C HIS A 345 -24.19 3.92 -44.46
N GLY A 346 -23.05 4.52 -44.85
CA GLY A 346 -22.94 5.38 -46.05
C GLY A 346 -22.15 4.80 -47.23
N GLU A 347 -21.57 3.59 -47.14
CA GLU A 347 -20.76 2.99 -48.21
C GLU A 347 -21.28 1.65 -48.70
N GLY A 348 -22.57 1.43 -48.64
CA GLY A 348 -23.19 0.22 -49.18
C GLY A 348 -24.41 0.51 -50.05
N ASP A 349 -24.27 1.39 -51.06
CA ASP A 349 -25.16 1.45 -52.24
C ASP A 349 -24.59 2.46 -53.25
N ARG A 350 -23.71 1.96 -54.13
CA ARG A 350 -23.55 2.45 -55.53
C ARG A 350 -22.88 1.38 -56.38
#